data_1024ef9c25e42fc5066587fc843fc864
#
_entry.id   1024ef9c25e42fc5066587fc843fc864
#
_cell.length_a   1.000
_cell.length_b   1.000
_cell.length_c   1.000
_cell.angle_alpha   90.00
_cell.angle_beta   90.00
_cell.angle_gamma   90.00
#
_symmetry.space_group_name_H-M   'P 1'
#
loop_
_entity.id
_entity.type
_entity.pdbx_description
1 polymer ?
#
loop_
_entity_poly.entity_id
_entity_poly.type
_entity_poly.pdbx_seq_one_letter_code
_entity_poly.pdbx_strand_id
1 'polypeptide(L)'
;MSDKITVGEAIARTLEQYAVSAMYGIISIHNLPIADAVGQRDKIRFVPARGEAGAVTMADAHGRFSGLGVALTSTGAGAGNAVGAMIEALNANTPLLHITGQVEKAYLDADAGFIHETRDQLGFLRACSKRAYRVNSPEQAVAVIQRAILDAQTVPCGPVAVEIPIDIQSSLVSRSVLAEPLAPAPLPKADAAAVERLHQRLKQAKRPLLWLGGGALACGDAVRKLADAGVAVISSTHGRGILPDSHPRSLRAFHNSPSIEAILTQCDLTLVAGSRLRSNETRTWTLPLPRPLVQIDIDPAAANRNYLADEQINGDCAALLTALAARLTPGEKVSAEWDAEIAGAVQQAESALRQQSGEYAKLNDAIDAALPQDGLLVRDITVSGSVWGSRLFRAISPLCNIHSLAGAIGMGLPMAIGTAIANPQRKVVGLVGDGGLALGLGELATMAQEQVNITLLIMNDGGYGVMRGIQDKYFAGRQYYNELHTPAFTQIAEAMGLKAWKVDAASQFNGVLAEAISYPGPSVVEVDMKRVGPLTFAGPPQKTLY
;
A
#
# COMPACT_ATOMS: atom_id res chain seq x y z
N MET A 1 20.01 23.87 33.19
CA MET A 1 19.92 23.48 31.76
C MET A 1 19.44 24.70 31.01
N SER A 2 19.94 24.96 29.79
CA SER A 2 19.46 26.06 28.96
C SER A 2 17.96 25.87 28.68
N ASP A 3 17.16 26.95 28.81
CA ASP A 3 15.73 26.94 28.45
C ASP A 3 15.52 26.88 26.92
N LYS A 4 16.59 26.89 26.14
CA LYS A 4 16.56 26.89 24.68
C LYS A 4 17.05 25.58 24.09
N ILE A 5 16.42 25.15 23.00
CA ILE A 5 16.76 24.00 22.16
C ILE A 5 16.79 24.42 20.70
N THR A 6 17.44 23.66 19.83
CA THR A 6 17.32 23.89 18.37
C THR A 6 15.94 23.50 17.86
N VAL A 7 15.52 24.07 16.74
CA VAL A 7 14.28 23.64 16.06
C VAL A 7 14.38 22.17 15.66
N GLY A 8 15.54 21.70 15.19
CA GLY A 8 15.76 20.27 14.90
C GLY A 8 15.47 19.39 16.13
N GLU A 9 15.96 19.78 17.33
CA GLU A 9 15.65 19.07 18.57
C GLU A 9 14.16 19.16 18.94
N ALA A 10 13.53 20.32 18.75
CA ALA A 10 12.09 20.47 19.00
C ALA A 10 11.26 19.55 18.10
N ILE A 11 11.63 19.42 16.82
CA ILE A 11 10.97 18.51 15.86
C ILE A 11 11.19 17.06 16.30
N ALA A 12 12.41 16.64 16.61
CA ALA A 12 12.69 15.27 17.08
C ALA A 12 11.84 14.92 18.31
N ARG A 13 11.76 15.80 19.30
CA ARG A 13 10.91 15.63 20.50
C ARG A 13 9.43 15.54 20.16
N THR A 14 8.96 16.35 19.22
CA THR A 14 7.58 16.30 18.76
C THR A 14 7.27 14.95 18.12
N LEU A 15 8.12 14.43 17.24
CA LEU A 15 7.95 13.11 16.63
C LEU A 15 7.95 11.98 17.67
N GLU A 16 8.79 12.07 18.71
CA GLU A 16 8.77 11.12 19.84
C GLU A 16 7.44 11.14 20.60
N GLN A 17 6.85 12.33 20.83
CA GLN A 17 5.54 12.44 21.47
C GLN A 17 4.41 11.79 20.65
N TYR A 18 4.56 11.73 19.32
CA TYR A 18 3.66 10.99 18.43
C TYR A 18 4.02 9.51 18.29
N ALA A 19 4.91 8.99 19.14
CA ALA A 19 5.36 7.60 19.14
C ALA A 19 5.93 7.12 17.79
N VAL A 20 6.56 8.03 17.02
CA VAL A 20 7.25 7.67 15.79
C VAL A 20 8.41 6.74 16.12
N SER A 21 8.37 5.50 15.65
CA SER A 21 9.38 4.48 15.93
C SER A 21 10.51 4.46 14.91
N ALA A 22 10.25 4.87 13.67
CA ALA A 22 11.24 4.90 12.58
C ALA A 22 11.04 6.12 11.66
N MET A 23 12.16 6.62 11.15
CA MET A 23 12.24 7.66 10.12
C MET A 23 13.14 7.17 9.00
N TYR A 24 12.73 7.35 7.76
CA TYR A 24 13.41 6.88 6.56
C TYR A 24 13.96 8.07 5.79
N GLY A 25 15.22 8.04 5.39
CA GLY A 25 15.72 9.22 4.70
C GLY A 25 17.13 9.13 4.15
N ILE A 26 17.53 10.22 3.52
CA ILE A 26 18.91 10.49 3.12
C ILE A 26 19.33 11.79 3.81
N ILE A 27 20.41 11.72 4.58
CA ILE A 27 20.97 12.90 5.22
C ILE A 27 21.61 13.82 4.19
N SER A 28 21.46 15.11 4.38
CA SER A 28 22.06 16.14 3.54
C SER A 28 22.28 17.42 4.34
N ILE A 29 23.09 18.32 3.80
CA ILE A 29 23.35 19.62 4.44
C ILE A 29 22.04 20.35 4.85
N HIS A 30 20.97 20.21 4.06
CA HIS A 30 19.72 20.94 4.27
C HIS A 30 18.73 20.24 5.23
N ASN A 31 19.06 19.09 5.79
CA ASN A 31 18.24 18.41 6.79
C ASN A 31 19.07 17.88 8.00
N LEU A 32 20.38 18.12 7.98
CA LEU A 32 21.31 17.62 8.99
C LEU A 32 20.94 18.04 10.43
N PRO A 33 20.46 19.27 10.73
CA PRO A 33 20.10 19.62 12.10
C PRO A 33 18.95 18.77 12.68
N ILE A 34 18.01 18.32 11.83
CA ILE A 34 16.95 17.41 12.26
C ILE A 34 17.52 15.98 12.43
N ALA A 35 18.29 15.50 11.46
CA ALA A 35 18.90 14.17 11.51
C ALA A 35 19.86 14.01 12.72
N ASP A 36 20.68 15.03 12.99
CA ASP A 36 21.58 15.07 14.16
C ASP A 36 20.79 15.00 15.48
N ALA A 37 19.73 15.78 15.61
CA ALA A 37 18.88 15.77 16.79
C ALA A 37 18.20 14.40 17.00
N VAL A 38 17.75 13.73 15.94
CA VAL A 38 17.19 12.37 15.99
C VAL A 38 18.27 11.39 16.46
N GLY A 39 19.48 11.46 15.90
CA GLY A 39 20.60 10.59 16.27
C GLY A 39 21.07 10.79 17.71
N GLN A 40 21.22 12.04 18.17
CA GLN A 40 21.62 12.34 19.55
C GLN A 40 20.60 11.83 20.59
N ARG A 41 19.32 11.78 20.23
CA ARG A 41 18.27 11.36 21.15
C ARG A 41 18.05 9.85 21.17
N ASP A 42 18.41 9.14 20.11
CA ASP A 42 18.34 7.68 19.96
C ASP A 42 16.99 7.07 20.41
N LYS A 43 15.88 7.75 20.07
CA LYS A 43 14.51 7.31 20.36
C LYS A 43 13.74 6.87 19.11
N ILE A 44 14.16 7.38 17.95
CA ILE A 44 13.59 7.09 16.64
C ILE A 44 14.67 6.39 15.83
N ARG A 45 14.41 5.19 15.33
CA ARG A 45 15.31 4.49 14.42
C ARG A 45 15.41 5.27 13.12
N PHE A 46 16.58 5.80 12.79
CA PHE A 46 16.81 6.37 11.47
C PHE A 46 17.29 5.30 10.51
N VAL A 47 16.56 5.10 9.42
CA VAL A 47 16.84 4.11 8.36
C VAL A 47 17.42 4.84 7.15
N PRO A 48 18.74 4.74 6.91
CA PRO A 48 19.37 5.40 5.76
C PRO A 48 19.04 4.65 4.47
N ALA A 49 18.20 5.26 3.64
CA ALA A 49 17.84 4.78 2.30
C ALA A 49 18.97 5.04 1.28
N ARG A 50 18.82 4.46 0.10
CA ARG A 50 19.75 4.67 -1.04
C ARG A 50 19.14 5.56 -2.12
N GLY A 51 17.88 5.97 -1.93
CA GLY A 51 17.18 6.91 -2.77
C GLY A 51 15.98 7.52 -2.02
N GLU A 52 15.63 8.77 -2.30
CA GLU A 52 14.53 9.46 -1.63
C GLU A 52 13.18 8.83 -1.95
N ALA A 53 12.99 8.33 -3.17
CA ALA A 53 11.81 7.55 -3.54
C ALA A 53 11.71 6.27 -2.69
N GLY A 54 12.84 5.56 -2.46
CA GLY A 54 12.93 4.42 -1.57
C GLY A 54 12.56 4.79 -0.13
N ALA A 55 13.10 5.89 0.40
CA ALA A 55 12.81 6.39 1.73
C ALA A 55 11.31 6.65 1.95
N VAL A 56 10.67 7.38 1.03
CA VAL A 56 9.24 7.69 1.11
C VAL A 56 8.39 6.42 0.94
N THR A 57 8.80 5.49 0.07
CA THR A 57 8.10 4.21 -0.10
C THR A 57 8.18 3.33 1.15
N MET A 58 9.34 3.29 1.83
CA MET A 58 9.49 2.62 3.13
C MET A 58 8.58 3.26 4.19
N ALA A 59 8.56 4.60 4.25
CA ALA A 59 7.68 5.35 5.14
C ALA A 59 6.20 5.10 4.85
N ASP A 60 5.79 5.05 3.57
CA ASP A 60 4.42 4.68 3.16
C ASP A 60 4.05 3.29 3.69
N ALA A 61 4.86 2.29 3.41
CA ALA A 61 4.60 0.93 3.87
C ALA A 61 4.53 0.83 5.40
N HIS A 62 5.45 1.49 6.11
CA HIS A 62 5.43 1.57 7.58
C HIS A 62 4.16 2.24 8.10
N GLY A 63 3.78 3.37 7.52
CA GLY A 63 2.59 4.13 7.91
C GLY A 63 1.28 3.37 7.75
N ARG A 64 1.19 2.42 6.82
CA ARG A 64 0.02 1.53 6.65
C ARG A 64 -0.22 0.65 7.89
N PHE A 65 0.81 0.36 8.68
CA PHE A 65 0.71 -0.44 9.92
C PHE A 65 0.73 0.41 11.20
N SER A 66 1.59 1.42 11.26
CA SER A 66 1.79 2.24 12.46
C SER A 66 0.82 3.41 12.60
N GLY A 67 0.09 3.76 11.52
CA GLY A 67 -0.79 4.93 11.48
C GLY A 67 -0.07 6.26 11.24
N LEU A 68 1.27 6.25 11.08
CA LEU A 68 2.06 7.40 10.61
C LEU A 68 3.43 6.94 10.10
N GLY A 69 3.70 7.12 8.81
CA GLY A 69 5.03 7.00 8.25
C GLY A 69 5.77 8.34 8.28
N VAL A 70 7.09 8.34 8.46
CA VAL A 70 7.89 9.58 8.45
C VAL A 70 9.09 9.43 7.54
N ALA A 71 9.22 10.34 6.57
CA ALA A 71 10.36 10.44 5.67
C ALA A 71 11.08 11.78 5.82
N LEU A 72 12.42 11.76 5.71
CA LEU A 72 13.28 12.94 5.72
C LEU A 72 14.14 12.97 4.46
N THR A 73 13.99 14.00 3.63
CA THR A 73 14.75 14.14 2.38
C THR A 73 15.51 15.46 2.30
N SER A 74 16.43 15.54 1.35
CA SER A 74 17.07 16.81 0.99
C SER A 74 16.09 17.73 0.27
N THR A 75 16.50 18.99 0.07
CA THR A 75 15.79 19.99 -0.73
C THR A 75 16.03 19.78 -2.24
N GLY A 76 15.29 20.48 -3.07
CA GLY A 76 15.46 20.52 -4.51
C GLY A 76 15.34 19.16 -5.16
N ALA A 77 16.45 18.66 -5.69
CA ALA A 77 16.51 17.35 -6.34
C ALA A 77 16.07 16.22 -5.42
N GLY A 78 16.45 16.23 -4.13
CA GLY A 78 16.04 15.21 -3.16
C GLY A 78 14.53 15.20 -2.91
N ALA A 79 13.93 16.38 -2.71
CA ALA A 79 12.48 16.51 -2.59
C ALA A 79 11.78 16.10 -3.91
N GLY A 80 12.37 16.44 -5.07
CA GLY A 80 11.87 16.07 -6.39
C GLY A 80 11.86 14.56 -6.62
N ASN A 81 12.92 13.85 -6.22
CA ASN A 81 13.02 12.39 -6.30
C ASN A 81 11.94 11.65 -5.47
N ALA A 82 11.41 12.28 -4.44
CA ALA A 82 10.36 11.72 -3.58
C ALA A 82 8.95 11.78 -4.19
N VAL A 83 8.71 12.61 -5.21
CA VAL A 83 7.36 12.93 -5.74
C VAL A 83 6.59 11.68 -6.17
N GLY A 84 7.22 10.77 -6.89
CA GLY A 84 6.57 9.54 -7.36
C GLY A 84 6.08 8.66 -6.19
N ALA A 85 6.87 8.54 -5.14
CA ALA A 85 6.50 7.78 -3.95
C ALA A 85 5.41 8.50 -3.12
N MET A 86 5.42 9.83 -3.08
CA MET A 86 4.34 10.61 -2.47
C MET A 86 3.00 10.40 -3.19
N ILE A 87 3.00 10.28 -4.53
CA ILE A 87 1.79 9.94 -5.31
C ILE A 87 1.27 8.56 -4.94
N GLU A 88 2.15 7.57 -4.70
CA GLU A 88 1.74 6.25 -4.20
C GLU A 88 1.04 6.36 -2.85
N ALA A 89 1.64 7.04 -1.87
CA ALA A 89 1.06 7.25 -0.54
C ALA A 89 -0.29 7.99 -0.61
N LEU A 90 -0.44 8.96 -1.54
CA LEU A 90 -1.69 9.68 -1.78
C LEU A 90 -2.78 8.76 -2.33
N ASN A 91 -2.43 7.86 -3.27
CA ASN A 91 -3.36 6.87 -3.80
C ASN A 91 -3.76 5.81 -2.76
N ALA A 92 -2.85 5.48 -1.85
CA ALA A 92 -3.09 4.55 -0.77
C ALA A 92 -3.86 5.16 0.41
N ASN A 93 -4.01 6.48 0.46
CA ASN A 93 -4.49 7.24 1.62
C ASN A 93 -3.66 6.94 2.88
N THR A 94 -2.37 6.76 2.74
CA THR A 94 -1.49 6.46 3.87
C THR A 94 -1.21 7.72 4.68
N PRO A 95 -1.39 7.72 6.00
CA PRO A 95 -0.88 8.78 6.86
C PRO A 95 0.65 8.82 6.77
N LEU A 96 1.19 9.85 6.13
CA LEU A 96 2.63 10.01 5.93
C LEU A 96 3.03 11.47 6.12
N LEU A 97 4.08 11.70 6.92
CA LEU A 97 4.75 12.98 7.06
C LEU A 97 6.06 12.96 6.26
N HIS A 98 6.14 13.75 5.21
CA HIS A 98 7.37 13.99 4.46
C HIS A 98 7.99 15.31 4.90
N ILE A 99 9.09 15.25 5.63
CA ILE A 99 9.90 16.41 6.01
C ILE A 99 11.00 16.57 4.98
N THR A 100 11.15 17.76 4.42
CA THR A 100 12.25 18.06 3.51
C THR A 100 12.96 19.35 3.91
N GLY A 101 14.24 19.42 3.64
CA GLY A 101 14.98 20.66 3.78
C GLY A 101 14.53 21.73 2.79
N GLN A 102 15.02 22.93 3.00
CA GLN A 102 14.94 24.02 2.04
C GLN A 102 16.19 24.91 2.19
N VAL A 103 16.52 25.66 1.16
CA VAL A 103 17.58 26.68 1.23
C VAL A 103 17.32 27.67 2.34
N GLU A 104 18.31 28.43 2.76
CA GLU A 104 18.13 29.48 3.77
C GLU A 104 17.01 30.44 3.38
N LYS A 105 16.25 30.87 4.37
CA LYS A 105 15.08 31.76 4.16
C LYS A 105 15.40 33.01 3.35
N ALA A 106 16.60 33.56 3.51
CA ALA A 106 17.03 34.76 2.79
C ALA A 106 17.14 34.57 1.26
N TYR A 107 17.27 33.33 0.78
CA TYR A 107 17.44 33.00 -0.63
C TYR A 107 16.20 32.32 -1.24
N LEU A 108 15.13 32.15 -0.46
CA LEU A 108 13.88 31.56 -0.95
C LEU A 108 13.30 32.37 -2.09
N ASP A 109 12.88 31.67 -3.14
CA ASP A 109 12.20 32.25 -4.30
C ASP A 109 13.05 33.31 -5.06
N ALA A 110 14.38 33.33 -4.85
CA ALA A 110 15.28 34.31 -5.43
C ALA A 110 15.78 33.93 -6.84
N ASP A 111 15.69 32.62 -7.21
CA ASP A 111 16.26 32.06 -8.46
C ASP A 111 17.72 32.50 -8.67
N ALA A 112 18.49 32.45 -7.59
CA ALA A 112 19.87 32.97 -7.53
C ALA A 112 20.93 31.91 -7.86
N GLY A 113 20.52 30.67 -8.13
CA GLY A 113 21.41 29.53 -8.36
C GLY A 113 22.04 29.01 -7.07
N PHE A 114 21.34 29.15 -5.93
CA PHE A 114 21.79 28.54 -4.67
C PHE A 114 21.82 27.02 -4.81
N ILE A 115 22.79 26.36 -4.15
CA ILE A 115 22.92 24.91 -4.23
C ILE A 115 21.63 24.22 -3.74
N HIS A 116 21.09 23.28 -4.54
CA HIS A 116 19.80 22.61 -4.34
C HIS A 116 18.57 23.52 -4.41
N GLU A 117 18.70 24.76 -4.84
CA GLU A 117 17.54 25.63 -5.08
C GLU A 117 16.65 25.05 -6.18
N THR A 118 15.35 25.23 -6.04
CA THR A 118 14.36 25.01 -7.10
C THR A 118 13.32 26.12 -7.06
N ARG A 119 12.79 26.50 -8.22
CA ARG A 119 11.89 27.66 -8.36
C ARG A 119 10.65 27.59 -7.47
N ASP A 120 10.03 26.40 -7.35
CA ASP A 120 8.82 26.22 -6.54
C ASP A 120 8.75 24.81 -5.97
N GLN A 121 9.52 24.54 -4.90
CA GLN A 121 9.47 23.26 -4.20
C GLN A 121 8.09 23.04 -3.58
N LEU A 122 7.51 24.04 -2.94
CA LEU A 122 6.21 23.92 -2.30
C LEU A 122 5.10 23.60 -3.31
N GLY A 123 5.21 24.09 -4.54
CA GLY A 123 4.26 23.85 -5.62
C GLY A 123 4.20 22.36 -6.01
N PHE A 124 5.34 21.72 -6.27
CA PHE A 124 5.33 20.31 -6.60
C PHE A 124 4.99 19.42 -5.40
N LEU A 125 5.36 19.80 -4.17
CA LEU A 125 4.93 19.11 -2.96
C LEU A 125 3.41 19.15 -2.77
N ARG A 126 2.77 20.29 -3.07
CA ARG A 126 1.30 20.41 -3.07
C ARG A 126 0.63 19.50 -4.07
N ALA A 127 1.22 19.34 -5.25
CA ALA A 127 0.65 18.51 -6.32
C ALA A 127 0.67 17.00 -6.00
N CYS A 128 1.62 16.53 -5.18
CA CYS A 128 1.77 15.12 -4.83
C CYS A 128 1.34 14.75 -3.40
N SER A 129 0.81 15.71 -2.64
CA SER A 129 0.41 15.52 -1.24
C SER A 129 -1.05 15.89 -1.02
N LYS A 130 -1.61 15.41 0.09
CA LYS A 130 -2.90 15.89 0.61
C LYS A 130 -2.80 17.36 0.99
N ARG A 131 -1.69 17.77 1.61
CA ARG A 131 -1.32 19.14 1.95
C ARG A 131 0.19 19.30 1.96
N ALA A 132 0.66 20.55 1.79
CA ALA A 132 2.08 20.89 1.96
C ALA A 132 2.22 22.22 2.68
N TYR A 133 3.20 22.31 3.56
CA TYR A 133 3.47 23.45 4.42
C TYR A 133 4.93 23.91 4.29
N ARG A 134 5.15 25.20 4.54
CA ARG A 134 6.49 25.78 4.75
C ARG A 134 6.57 26.33 6.18
N VAL A 135 7.65 26.03 6.88
CA VAL A 135 7.96 26.68 8.15
C VAL A 135 8.61 28.04 7.87
N ASN A 136 8.00 29.13 8.32
CA ASN A 136 8.44 30.49 8.03
C ASN A 136 9.17 31.17 9.19
N SER A 137 9.07 30.64 10.41
CA SER A 137 9.84 31.09 11.57
C SER A 137 10.14 29.94 12.54
N PRO A 138 11.21 30.03 13.34
CA PRO A 138 11.57 29.01 14.32
C PRO A 138 10.44 28.66 15.29
N GLU A 139 9.70 29.65 15.77
CA GLU A 139 8.63 29.50 16.76
C GLU A 139 7.43 28.73 16.24
N GLN A 140 7.23 28.71 14.91
CA GLN A 140 6.12 27.99 14.27
C GLN A 140 6.41 26.52 14.01
N ALA A 141 7.67 26.09 14.08
CA ALA A 141 8.08 24.78 13.59
C ALA A 141 7.29 23.62 14.23
N VAL A 142 7.17 23.60 15.56
CA VAL A 142 6.42 22.56 16.27
C VAL A 142 4.94 22.57 15.88
N ALA A 143 4.32 23.74 15.85
CA ALA A 143 2.90 23.86 15.50
C ALA A 143 2.62 23.41 14.05
N VAL A 144 3.54 23.71 13.10
CA VAL A 144 3.42 23.26 11.70
C VAL A 144 3.59 21.73 11.60
N ILE A 145 4.55 21.13 12.30
CA ILE A 145 4.74 19.66 12.33
C ILE A 145 3.50 18.99 12.94
N GLN A 146 3.00 19.45 14.08
CA GLN A 146 1.79 18.89 14.69
C GLN A 146 0.57 19.03 13.77
N ARG A 147 0.42 20.17 13.09
CA ARG A 147 -0.64 20.37 12.11
C ARG A 147 -0.50 19.42 10.92
N ALA A 148 0.71 19.22 10.41
CA ALA A 148 0.98 18.30 9.31
C ALA A 148 0.64 16.85 9.69
N ILE A 149 1.01 16.41 10.90
CA ILE A 149 0.65 15.07 11.42
C ILE A 149 -0.87 14.95 11.56
N LEU A 150 -1.52 15.94 12.15
CA LEU A 150 -2.98 15.97 12.28
C LEU A 150 -3.68 15.83 10.94
N ASP A 151 -3.23 16.60 9.93
CA ASP A 151 -3.81 16.54 8.59
C ASP A 151 -3.53 15.17 7.90
N ALA A 152 -2.35 14.58 8.11
CA ALA A 152 -2.03 13.26 7.57
C ALA A 152 -2.94 12.17 8.14
N GLN A 153 -3.23 12.21 9.43
CA GLN A 153 -4.05 11.23 10.16
C GLN A 153 -5.55 11.51 10.11
N THR A 154 -5.97 12.73 9.76
CA THR A 154 -7.40 13.05 9.60
C THR A 154 -7.96 12.38 8.34
N VAL A 155 -9.06 11.67 8.46
CA VAL A 155 -9.71 10.96 7.34
C VAL A 155 -10.38 11.94 6.36
N PRO A 156 -10.33 11.66 5.03
CA PRO A 156 -9.51 10.65 4.39
C PRO A 156 -8.02 10.94 4.59
N CYS A 157 -7.27 9.97 5.14
CA CYS A 157 -5.84 10.11 5.41
C CYS A 157 -5.04 10.37 4.13
N GLY A 158 -3.79 10.80 4.28
CA GLY A 158 -2.91 10.99 3.12
C GLY A 158 -1.58 11.61 3.48
N PRO A 159 -0.61 11.63 2.56
CA PRO A 159 0.69 12.21 2.80
C PRO A 159 0.61 13.73 2.93
N VAL A 160 1.39 14.26 3.86
CA VAL A 160 1.56 15.71 4.06
C VAL A 160 3.04 16.03 4.03
N ALA A 161 3.42 17.03 3.26
CA ALA A 161 4.79 17.50 3.15
C ALA A 161 5.03 18.77 3.98
N VAL A 162 6.23 18.86 4.57
CA VAL A 162 6.69 20.07 5.26
C VAL A 162 8.10 20.40 4.81
N GLU A 163 8.29 21.56 4.18
CA GLU A 163 9.63 22.06 3.89
C GLU A 163 10.09 23.04 4.96
N ILE A 164 11.37 22.92 5.36
CA ILE A 164 11.93 23.68 6.48
C ILE A 164 13.28 24.28 6.06
N PRO A 165 13.42 25.60 5.95
CA PRO A 165 14.70 26.24 5.69
C PRO A 165 15.78 25.85 6.70
N ILE A 166 17.01 25.65 6.21
CA ILE A 166 18.14 25.14 7.02
C ILE A 166 18.50 26.08 8.18
N ASP A 167 18.46 27.38 7.98
CA ASP A 167 18.69 28.40 9.01
C ASP A 167 17.63 28.33 10.12
N ILE A 168 16.37 28.05 9.77
CA ILE A 168 15.30 27.82 10.75
C ILE A 168 15.56 26.55 11.54
N GLN A 169 15.96 25.44 10.89
CA GLN A 169 16.25 24.17 11.60
C GLN A 169 17.33 24.34 12.68
N SER A 170 18.32 25.19 12.42
CA SER A 170 19.44 25.46 13.31
C SER A 170 19.15 26.50 14.37
N SER A 171 18.08 27.27 14.24
CA SER A 171 17.71 28.35 15.14
C SER A 171 17.34 27.83 16.54
N LEU A 172 17.60 28.66 17.56
CA LEU A 172 17.24 28.36 18.94
C LEU A 172 15.86 28.86 19.30
N VAL A 173 15.04 28.01 19.89
CA VAL A 173 13.71 28.32 20.41
C VAL A 173 13.61 28.00 21.91
N SER A 174 12.68 28.64 22.62
CA SER A 174 12.36 28.23 23.99
C SER A 174 11.76 26.81 24.01
N ARG A 175 12.05 26.02 25.03
CA ARG A 175 11.39 24.73 25.26
C ARG A 175 9.87 24.84 25.39
N SER A 176 9.36 26.02 25.72
CA SER A 176 7.92 26.30 25.81
C SER A 176 7.17 26.16 24.47
N VAL A 177 7.87 26.06 23.31
CA VAL A 177 7.23 25.74 22.02
C VAL A 177 6.73 24.32 21.94
N LEU A 178 7.26 23.41 22.78
CA LEU A 178 6.79 22.02 22.86
C LEU A 178 5.38 22.00 23.45
N ALA A 179 4.45 21.43 22.70
CA ALA A 179 3.05 21.33 23.08
C ALA A 179 2.61 19.85 23.10
N GLU A 180 1.49 19.57 23.76
CA GLU A 180 0.88 18.25 23.73
C GLU A 180 0.47 17.86 22.29
N PRO A 181 0.57 16.56 21.93
CA PRO A 181 0.18 16.08 20.62
C PRO A 181 -1.28 16.43 20.27
N LEU A 182 -1.49 16.90 19.06
CA LEU A 182 -2.83 17.05 18.49
C LEU A 182 -3.33 15.68 18.03
N ALA A 183 -4.57 15.34 18.35
CA ALA A 183 -5.21 14.12 17.86
C ALA A 183 -6.34 14.46 16.86
N PRO A 184 -6.56 13.62 15.84
CA PRO A 184 -7.73 13.77 14.97
C PRO A 184 -9.03 13.74 15.77
N ALA A 185 -10.03 14.45 15.28
CA ALA A 185 -11.37 14.37 15.84
C ALA A 185 -11.87 12.91 15.80
N PRO A 186 -12.63 12.46 16.80
CA PRO A 186 -13.25 11.14 16.78
C PRO A 186 -14.06 10.94 15.50
N LEU A 187 -14.02 9.72 14.95
CA LEU A 187 -14.82 9.36 13.80
C LEU A 187 -16.33 9.50 14.11
N PRO A 188 -17.15 9.88 13.11
CA PRO A 188 -18.58 10.05 13.32
C PRO A 188 -19.22 8.73 13.74
N LYS A 189 -20.13 8.80 14.70
CA LYS A 189 -20.98 7.65 15.07
C LYS A 189 -21.89 7.30 13.89
N ALA A 190 -22.35 6.02 13.87
CA ALA A 190 -23.33 5.59 12.89
C ALA A 190 -24.62 6.41 13.01
N ASP A 191 -25.08 6.97 11.88
CA ASP A 191 -26.41 7.57 11.81
C ASP A 191 -27.47 6.47 11.94
N ALA A 192 -28.28 6.53 13.00
CA ALA A 192 -29.30 5.54 13.30
C ALA A 192 -30.34 5.40 12.16
N ALA A 193 -30.69 6.50 11.48
CA ALA A 193 -31.63 6.46 10.36
C ALA A 193 -31.00 5.80 9.13
N ALA A 194 -29.71 6.04 8.85
CA ALA A 194 -28.99 5.34 7.79
C ALA A 194 -28.87 3.83 8.08
N VAL A 195 -28.54 3.45 9.33
CA VAL A 195 -28.50 2.04 9.75
C VAL A 195 -29.86 1.37 9.57
N GLU A 196 -30.96 2.04 9.93
CA GLU A 196 -32.31 1.51 9.73
C GLU A 196 -32.62 1.30 8.25
N ARG A 197 -32.33 2.28 7.39
CA ARG A 197 -32.54 2.13 5.94
C ARG A 197 -31.72 0.97 5.36
N LEU A 198 -30.45 0.85 5.75
CA LEU A 198 -29.58 -0.28 5.34
C LEU A 198 -30.13 -1.63 5.81
N HIS A 199 -30.61 -1.70 7.07
CA HIS A 199 -31.21 -2.91 7.61
C HIS A 199 -32.47 -3.32 6.83
N GLN A 200 -33.37 -2.38 6.52
CA GLN A 200 -34.57 -2.64 5.72
C GLN A 200 -34.22 -3.12 4.29
N ARG A 201 -33.22 -2.51 3.63
CA ARG A 201 -32.74 -2.97 2.34
C ARG A 201 -32.17 -4.39 2.41
N LEU A 202 -31.32 -4.68 3.40
CA LEU A 202 -30.79 -6.03 3.63
C LEU A 202 -31.92 -7.03 3.90
N LYS A 203 -32.93 -6.66 4.70
CA LYS A 203 -34.07 -7.53 5.00
C LYS A 203 -34.86 -7.90 3.74
N GLN A 204 -35.01 -6.98 2.80
CA GLN A 204 -35.72 -7.18 1.54
C GLN A 204 -34.90 -7.96 0.50
N ALA A 205 -33.57 -7.77 0.48
CA ALA A 205 -32.69 -8.42 -0.47
C ALA A 205 -32.63 -9.94 -0.24
N LYS A 206 -32.65 -10.71 -1.31
CA LYS A 206 -32.49 -12.17 -1.29
C LYS A 206 -31.03 -12.59 -1.42
N ARG A 207 -30.26 -11.87 -2.22
CA ARG A 207 -28.86 -12.16 -2.53
C ARG A 207 -28.00 -10.87 -2.39
N PRO A 208 -27.83 -10.35 -1.16
CA PRO A 208 -27.08 -9.12 -0.93
C PRO A 208 -25.58 -9.31 -1.17
N LEU A 209 -24.94 -8.28 -1.71
CA LEU A 209 -23.50 -8.18 -1.96
C LEU A 209 -22.89 -7.04 -1.14
N LEU A 210 -21.74 -7.28 -0.53
CA LEU A 210 -20.89 -6.27 0.09
C LEU A 210 -19.55 -6.17 -0.65
N TRP A 211 -19.25 -5.01 -1.23
CA TRP A 211 -17.96 -4.69 -1.85
C TRP A 211 -17.08 -3.91 -0.89
N LEU A 212 -15.92 -4.47 -0.54
CA LEU A 212 -15.00 -3.90 0.44
C LEU A 212 -13.82 -3.19 -0.22
N GLY A 213 -13.56 -1.95 0.19
CA GLY A 213 -12.35 -1.22 -0.14
C GLY A 213 -11.41 -1.03 1.03
N GLY A 214 -10.31 -0.27 0.82
CA GLY A 214 -9.33 0.04 1.86
C GLY A 214 -9.89 0.86 3.03
N GLY A 215 -10.96 1.64 2.82
CA GLY A 215 -11.64 2.36 3.91
C GLY A 215 -12.38 1.45 4.90
N ALA A 216 -12.51 0.15 4.59
CA ALA A 216 -13.15 -0.84 5.46
C ALA A 216 -12.14 -1.75 6.20
N LEU A 217 -10.83 -1.46 6.19
CA LEU A 217 -9.81 -2.33 6.82
C LEU A 217 -10.07 -2.64 8.30
N ALA A 218 -10.70 -1.73 9.04
CA ALA A 218 -11.08 -1.92 10.45
C ALA A 218 -12.40 -2.66 10.66
N CYS A 219 -13.08 -3.12 9.59
CA CYS A 219 -14.45 -3.65 9.69
C CYS A 219 -14.53 -5.18 9.85
N GLY A 220 -13.43 -5.89 10.08
CA GLY A 220 -13.35 -7.36 9.99
C GLY A 220 -14.46 -8.10 10.75
N ASP A 221 -14.68 -7.78 12.03
CA ASP A 221 -15.71 -8.44 12.85
C ASP A 221 -17.13 -8.17 12.34
N ALA A 222 -17.43 -6.93 11.96
CA ALA A 222 -18.74 -6.58 11.40
C ALA A 222 -18.99 -7.28 10.06
N VAL A 223 -17.98 -7.32 9.18
CA VAL A 223 -18.04 -7.99 7.89
C VAL A 223 -18.24 -9.49 8.05
N ARG A 224 -17.54 -10.12 9.00
CA ARG A 224 -17.76 -11.55 9.32
C ARG A 224 -19.19 -11.82 9.72
N LYS A 225 -19.76 -11.03 10.64
CA LYS A 225 -21.17 -11.18 11.06
C LYS A 225 -22.16 -10.99 9.91
N LEU A 226 -21.91 -10.02 9.02
CA LEU A 226 -22.71 -9.83 7.80
C LEU A 226 -22.62 -11.05 6.87
N ALA A 227 -21.44 -11.57 6.69
CA ALA A 227 -21.21 -12.77 5.89
C ALA A 227 -21.90 -14.00 6.53
N ASP A 228 -21.76 -14.20 7.85
CA ASP A 228 -22.43 -15.27 8.60
C ASP A 228 -23.97 -15.16 8.50
N ALA A 229 -24.51 -13.95 8.39
CA ALA A 229 -25.94 -13.73 8.15
C ALA A 229 -26.37 -14.00 6.71
N GLY A 230 -25.46 -14.18 5.76
CA GLY A 230 -25.75 -14.58 4.38
C GLY A 230 -25.39 -13.55 3.30
N VAL A 231 -24.66 -12.49 3.65
CA VAL A 231 -24.19 -11.49 2.67
C VAL A 231 -22.95 -12.03 1.93
N ALA A 232 -22.98 -12.06 0.59
CA ALA A 232 -21.80 -12.36 -0.22
C ALA A 232 -20.82 -11.18 -0.15
N VAL A 233 -19.52 -11.45 -0.08
CA VAL A 233 -18.49 -10.43 0.10
C VAL A 233 -17.45 -10.51 -1.00
N ILE A 234 -17.23 -9.40 -1.71
CA ILE A 234 -16.14 -9.23 -2.66
C ILE A 234 -15.21 -8.12 -2.17
N SER A 235 -13.92 -8.29 -2.37
CA SER A 235 -12.91 -7.30 -1.94
C SER A 235 -12.25 -6.65 -3.15
N SER A 236 -11.99 -5.34 -3.04
CA SER A 236 -10.94 -4.70 -3.82
C SER A 236 -9.58 -5.34 -3.50
N THR A 237 -8.58 -5.10 -4.33
CA THR A 237 -7.23 -5.63 -4.07
C THR A 237 -6.68 -5.14 -2.72
N HIS A 238 -6.99 -3.89 -2.34
CA HIS A 238 -6.56 -3.32 -1.05
C HIS A 238 -7.44 -3.73 0.13
N GLY A 239 -8.68 -4.15 -0.12
CA GLY A 239 -9.60 -4.64 0.90
C GLY A 239 -9.47 -6.14 1.20
N ARG A 240 -8.51 -6.85 0.59
CA ARG A 240 -8.32 -8.29 0.81
C ARG A 240 -7.98 -8.60 2.27
N GLY A 241 -8.51 -9.71 2.75
CA GLY A 241 -8.29 -10.19 4.11
C GLY A 241 -9.17 -9.54 5.18
N ILE A 242 -9.99 -8.51 4.84
CA ILE A 242 -11.03 -8.01 5.77
C ILE A 242 -12.01 -9.14 6.12
N LEU A 243 -12.48 -9.89 5.10
CA LEU A 243 -13.02 -11.22 5.26
C LEU A 243 -11.96 -12.21 4.78
N PRO A 244 -11.55 -13.20 5.58
CA PRO A 244 -10.59 -14.21 5.12
C PRO A 244 -11.06 -14.91 3.84
N ASP A 245 -10.13 -15.19 2.93
CA ASP A 245 -10.42 -15.88 1.66
C ASP A 245 -11.00 -17.28 1.85
N SER A 246 -10.82 -17.89 3.04
CA SER A 246 -11.38 -19.19 3.42
C SER A 246 -12.85 -19.15 3.82
N HIS A 247 -13.43 -17.96 4.01
CA HIS A 247 -14.84 -17.85 4.39
C HIS A 247 -15.76 -18.28 3.23
N PRO A 248 -16.80 -19.10 3.45
CA PRO A 248 -17.69 -19.61 2.39
C PRO A 248 -18.34 -18.53 1.51
N ARG A 249 -18.56 -17.33 2.08
CA ARG A 249 -19.17 -16.19 1.40
C ARG A 249 -18.16 -15.23 0.77
N SER A 250 -16.85 -15.54 0.82
CA SER A 250 -15.81 -14.72 0.23
C SER A 250 -15.70 -15.00 -1.28
N LEU A 251 -16.03 -14.00 -2.10
CA LEU A 251 -15.73 -13.98 -3.53
C LEU A 251 -14.27 -13.55 -3.80
N ARG A 252 -13.50 -13.33 -2.73
CA ARG A 252 -12.11 -12.87 -2.77
C ARG A 252 -11.95 -11.59 -3.61
N ALA A 253 -10.86 -11.44 -4.36
CA ALA A 253 -10.63 -10.34 -5.32
C ALA A 253 -10.77 -10.82 -6.78
N PHE A 254 -11.71 -11.75 -7.05
CA PHE A 254 -11.91 -12.29 -8.39
C PHE A 254 -12.90 -11.49 -9.26
N HIS A 255 -13.04 -10.19 -8.99
CA HIS A 255 -13.99 -9.26 -9.61
C HIS A 255 -13.97 -9.25 -11.15
N ASN A 256 -12.86 -9.67 -11.78
CA ASN A 256 -12.73 -9.74 -13.23
C ASN A 256 -12.91 -11.18 -13.80
N SER A 257 -13.29 -12.16 -12.97
CA SER A 257 -13.58 -13.52 -13.43
C SER A 257 -15.00 -13.65 -13.95
N PRO A 258 -15.21 -14.30 -15.12
CA PRO A 258 -16.55 -14.52 -15.66
C PRO A 258 -17.48 -15.29 -14.71
N SER A 259 -16.97 -16.26 -13.96
CA SER A 259 -17.77 -17.02 -13.00
C SER A 259 -18.24 -16.15 -11.82
N ILE A 260 -17.43 -15.21 -11.38
CA ILE A 260 -17.81 -14.26 -10.33
C ILE A 260 -18.76 -13.19 -10.88
N GLU A 261 -18.58 -12.73 -12.11
CA GLU A 261 -19.55 -11.84 -12.75
C GLU A 261 -20.95 -12.47 -12.81
N ALA A 262 -21.03 -13.77 -13.10
CA ALA A 262 -22.30 -14.51 -13.08
C ALA A 262 -22.95 -14.52 -11.68
N ILE A 263 -22.17 -14.55 -10.59
CA ILE A 263 -22.67 -14.37 -9.23
C ILE A 263 -23.15 -12.92 -9.01
N LEU A 264 -22.35 -11.94 -9.44
CA LEU A 264 -22.73 -10.52 -9.27
C LEU A 264 -24.06 -10.21 -9.94
N THR A 265 -24.32 -10.73 -11.16
CA THR A 265 -25.59 -10.48 -11.89
C THR A 265 -26.81 -11.07 -11.20
N GLN A 266 -26.66 -11.99 -10.27
CA GLN A 266 -27.74 -12.61 -9.50
C GLN A 266 -28.01 -11.88 -8.16
N CYS A 267 -27.12 -10.98 -7.75
CA CYS A 267 -27.31 -10.19 -6.55
C CYS A 267 -28.37 -9.10 -6.77
N ASP A 268 -29.11 -8.74 -5.74
CA ASP A 268 -30.23 -7.79 -5.78
C ASP A 268 -30.05 -6.58 -4.85
N LEU A 269 -28.86 -6.44 -4.26
CA LEU A 269 -28.42 -5.29 -3.47
C LEU A 269 -26.89 -5.26 -3.48
N THR A 270 -26.30 -4.08 -3.70
CA THR A 270 -24.86 -3.87 -3.53
C THR A 270 -24.60 -2.81 -2.46
N LEU A 271 -23.91 -3.19 -1.41
CA LEU A 271 -23.32 -2.26 -0.44
C LEU A 271 -21.84 -2.08 -0.78
N VAL A 272 -21.38 -0.86 -0.97
CA VAL A 272 -19.97 -0.53 -1.23
C VAL A 272 -19.44 0.20 -0.01
N ALA A 273 -18.46 -0.40 0.69
CA ALA A 273 -17.90 0.17 1.91
C ALA A 273 -16.43 0.58 1.69
N GLY A 274 -16.14 1.88 1.80
CA GLY A 274 -14.81 2.46 1.74
C GLY A 274 -14.04 2.14 0.48
N SER A 275 -14.73 2.08 -0.68
CA SER A 275 -14.13 1.74 -1.97
C SER A 275 -14.41 2.80 -3.01
N ARG A 276 -13.35 3.20 -3.73
CA ARG A 276 -13.47 4.07 -4.90
C ARG A 276 -13.96 3.33 -6.15
N LEU A 277 -14.14 2.00 -6.12
CA LEU A 277 -14.50 1.19 -7.29
C LEU A 277 -13.56 1.50 -8.47
N ARG A 278 -12.27 1.19 -8.30
CA ARG A 278 -11.19 1.60 -9.22
C ARG A 278 -11.34 0.96 -10.60
N SER A 279 -10.81 1.63 -11.63
CA SER A 279 -10.93 1.21 -13.03
C SER A 279 -10.43 -0.22 -13.29
N ASN A 280 -9.30 -0.62 -12.71
CA ASN A 280 -8.72 -1.96 -12.89
C ASN A 280 -9.55 -3.09 -12.24
N GLU A 281 -10.35 -2.78 -11.23
CA GLU A 281 -11.22 -3.72 -10.52
C GLU A 281 -12.62 -3.81 -11.13
N THR A 282 -13.01 -2.80 -11.91
CA THR A 282 -14.35 -2.65 -12.50
C THR A 282 -14.34 -2.59 -14.03
N ARG A 283 -13.26 -3.06 -14.67
CA ARG A 283 -13.06 -3.03 -16.12
C ARG A 283 -13.33 -1.63 -16.71
N THR A 284 -12.66 -0.65 -16.15
CA THR A 284 -12.83 0.77 -16.51
C THR A 284 -14.31 1.19 -16.40
N TRP A 285 -14.89 0.86 -15.22
CA TRP A 285 -16.29 1.16 -14.82
C TRP A 285 -17.37 0.57 -15.73
N THR A 286 -17.05 -0.48 -16.49
CA THR A 286 -18.01 -1.23 -17.32
C THR A 286 -18.57 -2.48 -16.64
N LEU A 287 -18.03 -2.87 -15.46
CA LEU A 287 -18.58 -4.00 -14.69
C LEU A 287 -19.98 -3.63 -14.20
N PRO A 288 -21.04 -4.39 -14.58
CA PRO A 288 -22.38 -4.12 -14.09
C PRO A 288 -22.46 -4.48 -12.60
N LEU A 289 -22.69 -3.48 -11.76
CA LEU A 289 -22.94 -3.69 -10.33
C LEU A 289 -24.44 -3.80 -10.08
N PRO A 290 -24.87 -4.81 -9.28
CA PRO A 290 -26.28 -5.00 -8.93
C PRO A 290 -26.89 -3.78 -8.24
N ARG A 291 -28.17 -3.57 -8.48
CA ARG A 291 -28.90 -2.44 -7.88
C ARG A 291 -30.01 -2.94 -6.96
N PRO A 292 -30.41 -2.15 -5.95
CA PRO A 292 -29.89 -0.83 -5.62
C PRO A 292 -28.43 -0.88 -5.14
N LEU A 293 -27.65 0.17 -5.52
CA LEU A 293 -26.27 0.36 -5.08
C LEU A 293 -26.23 1.43 -3.99
N VAL A 294 -25.71 1.06 -2.84
CA VAL A 294 -25.53 1.97 -1.69
C VAL A 294 -24.04 2.13 -1.44
N GLN A 295 -23.53 3.35 -1.50
CA GLN A 295 -22.14 3.66 -1.22
C GLN A 295 -21.98 4.26 0.17
N ILE A 296 -21.08 3.68 0.97
CA ILE A 296 -20.69 4.14 2.30
C ILE A 296 -19.24 4.62 2.23
N ASP A 297 -19.01 5.90 2.47
CA ASP A 297 -17.65 6.46 2.45
C ASP A 297 -17.55 7.63 3.44
N ILE A 298 -16.37 7.75 4.07
CA ILE A 298 -16.06 8.87 4.97
C ILE A 298 -15.77 10.17 4.19
N ASP A 299 -15.30 10.04 2.93
CA ASP A 299 -15.04 11.17 2.04
C ASP A 299 -16.33 11.58 1.31
N PRO A 300 -16.92 12.73 1.63
CA PRO A 300 -18.12 13.18 0.91
C PRO A 300 -17.87 13.39 -0.59
N ALA A 301 -16.61 13.66 -1.00
CA ALA A 301 -16.25 13.79 -2.40
C ALA A 301 -16.14 12.46 -3.14
N ALA A 302 -16.24 11.31 -2.45
CA ALA A 302 -16.32 9.99 -3.08
C ALA A 302 -17.70 9.73 -3.74
N ALA A 303 -18.70 10.52 -3.37
CA ALA A 303 -20.07 10.39 -3.85
C ALA A 303 -20.17 10.45 -5.39
N ASN A 304 -20.74 9.42 -6.01
CA ASN A 304 -20.96 9.33 -7.45
C ASN A 304 -19.72 9.54 -8.35
N ARG A 305 -18.52 9.37 -7.79
CA ARG A 305 -17.27 9.63 -8.52
C ARG A 305 -17.10 8.69 -9.71
N ASN A 306 -17.39 7.41 -9.55
CA ASN A 306 -17.16 6.38 -10.55
C ASN A 306 -18.45 5.62 -10.96
N TYR A 307 -19.34 5.39 -10.00
CA TYR A 307 -20.65 4.78 -10.22
C TYR A 307 -21.73 5.66 -9.61
N LEU A 308 -22.84 5.83 -10.31
CA LEU A 308 -24.02 6.46 -9.71
C LEU A 308 -24.63 5.51 -8.68
N ALA A 309 -24.66 5.90 -7.43
CA ALA A 309 -25.31 5.16 -6.36
C ALA A 309 -26.78 5.57 -6.22
N ASP A 310 -27.65 4.62 -5.84
CA ASP A 310 -29.04 4.90 -5.49
C ASP A 310 -29.15 5.59 -4.12
N GLU A 311 -28.16 5.38 -3.27
CA GLU A 311 -28.04 6.05 -1.97
C GLU A 311 -26.55 6.26 -1.61
N GLN A 312 -26.24 7.44 -1.09
CA GLN A 312 -24.95 7.80 -0.55
C GLN A 312 -25.06 7.97 0.95
N ILE A 313 -24.18 7.30 1.70
CA ILE A 313 -24.09 7.45 3.16
C ILE A 313 -22.69 7.96 3.48
N ASN A 314 -22.61 9.22 3.88
CA ASN A 314 -21.36 9.80 4.36
C ASN A 314 -21.16 9.43 5.82
N GLY A 315 -20.15 8.60 6.12
CA GLY A 315 -19.90 8.13 7.45
C GLY A 315 -18.76 7.10 7.55
N ASP A 316 -18.40 6.79 8.78
CA ASP A 316 -17.40 5.77 9.06
C ASP A 316 -17.96 4.36 8.79
N CYS A 317 -17.26 3.61 7.93
CA CYS A 317 -17.64 2.24 7.57
C CYS A 317 -17.70 1.31 8.79
N ALA A 318 -16.74 1.43 9.73
CA ALA A 318 -16.68 0.55 10.89
C ALA A 318 -17.87 0.78 11.82
N ALA A 319 -18.22 2.04 12.10
CA ALA A 319 -19.39 2.39 12.91
C ALA A 319 -20.69 1.91 12.26
N LEU A 320 -20.88 2.18 10.96
CA LEU A 320 -22.09 1.82 10.21
C LEU A 320 -22.26 0.30 10.09
N LEU A 321 -21.21 -0.41 9.64
CA LEU A 321 -21.30 -1.86 9.46
C LEU A 321 -21.42 -2.60 10.79
N THR A 322 -20.81 -2.11 11.89
CA THR A 322 -20.97 -2.68 13.23
C THR A 322 -22.41 -2.54 13.73
N ALA A 323 -22.98 -1.34 13.59
CA ALA A 323 -24.38 -1.10 13.98
C ALA A 323 -25.37 -1.90 13.13
N LEU A 324 -25.09 -2.07 11.83
CA LEU A 324 -25.89 -2.89 10.93
C LEU A 324 -25.80 -4.39 11.29
N ALA A 325 -24.59 -4.90 11.49
CA ALA A 325 -24.35 -6.30 11.84
C ALA A 325 -25.00 -6.70 13.18
N ALA A 326 -25.12 -5.76 14.13
CA ALA A 326 -25.78 -5.99 15.39
C ALA A 326 -27.31 -6.23 15.26
N ARG A 327 -27.91 -5.95 14.11
CA ARG A 327 -29.34 -6.12 13.83
C ARG A 327 -29.68 -7.41 13.08
N LEU A 328 -28.65 -8.15 12.66
CA LEU A 328 -28.82 -9.38 11.87
C LEU A 328 -28.63 -10.62 12.75
N THR A 329 -29.36 -11.66 12.40
CA THR A 329 -29.24 -12.98 13.01
C THR A 329 -28.34 -13.86 12.13
N PRO A 330 -27.37 -14.60 12.68
CA PRO A 330 -26.59 -15.57 11.93
C PRO A 330 -27.53 -16.55 11.18
N GLY A 331 -27.24 -16.79 9.90
CA GLY A 331 -28.03 -17.70 9.07
C GLY A 331 -29.33 -17.12 8.52
N GLU A 332 -29.69 -15.88 8.82
CA GLU A 332 -30.99 -15.27 8.43
C GLU A 332 -31.24 -15.34 6.91
N LYS A 333 -30.18 -15.24 6.09
CA LYS A 333 -30.24 -15.27 4.63
C LYS A 333 -29.39 -16.40 4.02
N VAL A 334 -29.05 -17.39 4.80
CA VAL A 334 -28.28 -18.54 4.34
C VAL A 334 -29.16 -19.45 3.49
N SER A 335 -28.73 -19.77 2.29
CA SER A 335 -29.29 -20.75 1.38
C SER A 335 -28.18 -21.71 0.96
N ALA A 336 -28.38 -23.01 1.18
CA ALA A 336 -27.39 -24.02 0.76
C ALA A 336 -27.13 -24.01 -0.75
N GLU A 337 -28.17 -23.69 -1.54
CA GLU A 337 -28.03 -23.55 -2.99
C GLU A 337 -27.15 -22.35 -3.35
N TRP A 338 -27.39 -21.20 -2.73
CA TRP A 338 -26.60 -19.99 -2.97
C TRP A 338 -25.14 -20.15 -2.51
N ASP A 339 -24.91 -20.84 -1.41
CA ASP A 339 -23.57 -21.16 -0.93
C ASP A 339 -22.83 -22.07 -1.89
N ALA A 340 -23.50 -23.07 -2.46
CA ALA A 340 -22.94 -23.94 -3.49
C ALA A 340 -22.62 -23.19 -4.77
N GLU A 341 -23.47 -22.26 -5.22
CA GLU A 341 -23.22 -21.41 -6.38
C GLU A 341 -21.97 -20.52 -6.16
N ILE A 342 -21.84 -19.86 -4.99
CA ILE A 342 -20.67 -19.05 -4.64
C ILE A 342 -19.39 -19.92 -4.64
N ALA A 343 -19.43 -21.06 -3.95
CA ALA A 343 -18.29 -21.97 -3.86
C ALA A 343 -17.85 -22.47 -5.25
N GLY A 344 -18.80 -22.85 -6.10
CA GLY A 344 -18.56 -23.28 -7.47
C GLY A 344 -17.92 -22.17 -8.32
N ALA A 345 -18.42 -20.95 -8.21
CA ALA A 345 -17.90 -19.79 -8.95
C ALA A 345 -16.47 -19.42 -8.51
N VAL A 346 -16.19 -19.44 -7.21
CA VAL A 346 -14.85 -19.19 -6.67
C VAL A 346 -13.88 -20.30 -7.09
N GLN A 347 -14.29 -21.57 -7.04
CA GLN A 347 -13.48 -22.69 -7.51
C GLN A 347 -13.15 -22.58 -9.01
N GLN A 348 -14.11 -22.20 -9.84
CA GLN A 348 -13.88 -21.97 -11.27
C GLN A 348 -12.90 -20.82 -11.51
N ALA A 349 -13.07 -19.71 -10.80
CA ALA A 349 -12.16 -18.55 -10.90
C ALA A 349 -10.73 -18.92 -10.49
N GLU A 350 -10.58 -19.65 -9.38
CA GLU A 350 -9.27 -20.13 -8.90
C GLU A 350 -8.64 -21.12 -9.87
N SER A 351 -9.41 -22.09 -10.36
CA SER A 351 -8.92 -23.10 -11.32
C SER A 351 -8.45 -22.47 -12.62
N ALA A 352 -9.21 -21.51 -13.17
CA ALA A 352 -8.81 -20.76 -14.36
C ALA A 352 -7.51 -19.95 -14.13
N LEU A 353 -7.38 -19.31 -12.97
CA LEU A 353 -6.20 -18.56 -12.62
C LEU A 353 -4.97 -19.46 -12.39
N ARG A 354 -5.15 -20.63 -11.76
CA ARG A 354 -4.09 -21.66 -11.61
C ARG A 354 -3.62 -22.18 -12.97
N GLN A 355 -4.56 -22.43 -13.88
CA GLN A 355 -4.23 -22.84 -15.25
C GLN A 355 -3.43 -21.75 -15.99
N GLN A 356 -3.86 -20.49 -15.89
CA GLN A 356 -3.14 -19.35 -16.46
C GLN A 356 -1.73 -19.20 -15.84
N SER A 357 -1.59 -19.47 -14.56
CA SER A 357 -0.33 -19.34 -13.83
C SER A 357 0.66 -20.48 -14.13
N GLY A 358 0.20 -21.63 -14.62
CA GLY A 358 1.04 -22.77 -14.93
C GLY A 358 1.89 -23.21 -13.72
N GLU A 359 3.19 -23.39 -13.92
CA GLU A 359 4.13 -23.80 -12.87
C GLU A 359 4.19 -22.80 -11.70
N TYR A 360 3.86 -21.52 -11.92
CA TYR A 360 3.89 -20.49 -10.88
C TYR A 360 2.74 -20.60 -9.87
N ALA A 361 1.71 -21.39 -10.16
CA ALA A 361 0.74 -21.79 -9.13
C ALA A 361 1.40 -22.64 -8.04
N LYS A 362 2.37 -23.50 -8.41
CA LYS A 362 3.16 -24.29 -7.44
C LYS A 362 4.10 -23.40 -6.62
N LEU A 363 4.63 -22.31 -7.22
CA LEU A 363 5.42 -21.33 -6.47
C LEU A 363 4.57 -20.63 -5.40
N ASN A 364 3.33 -20.25 -5.74
CA ASN A 364 2.39 -19.71 -4.75
C ASN A 364 2.12 -20.72 -3.63
N ASP A 365 1.88 -21.99 -3.97
CA ASP A 365 1.63 -23.05 -2.98
C ASP A 365 2.85 -23.26 -2.06
N ALA A 366 4.08 -23.16 -2.62
CA ALA A 366 5.31 -23.22 -1.84
C ALA A 366 5.47 -22.03 -0.89
N ILE A 367 5.07 -20.82 -1.31
CA ILE A 367 5.04 -19.63 -0.43
C ILE A 367 4.01 -19.86 0.69
N ASP A 368 2.79 -20.26 0.35
CA ASP A 368 1.72 -20.49 1.35
C ASP A 368 2.09 -21.58 2.35
N ALA A 369 2.88 -22.59 1.94
CA ALA A 369 3.34 -23.67 2.81
C ALA A 369 4.51 -23.26 3.74
N ALA A 370 5.43 -22.42 3.25
CA ALA A 370 6.63 -22.04 3.98
C ALA A 370 6.46 -20.78 4.82
N LEU A 371 5.57 -19.87 4.42
CA LEU A 371 5.35 -18.59 5.12
C LEU A 371 4.53 -18.84 6.40
N PRO A 372 4.97 -18.34 7.57
CA PRO A 372 4.16 -18.38 8.78
C PRO A 372 2.76 -17.81 8.58
N GLN A 373 1.79 -18.28 9.37
CA GLN A 373 0.38 -17.87 9.22
C GLN A 373 0.18 -16.35 9.32
N ASP A 374 0.99 -15.65 10.11
CA ASP A 374 0.98 -14.21 10.24
C ASP A 374 1.93 -13.50 9.26
N GLY A 375 2.61 -14.24 8.38
CA GLY A 375 3.54 -13.71 7.38
C GLY A 375 2.88 -12.76 6.39
N LEU A 376 3.70 -11.94 5.75
CA LEU A 376 3.26 -10.87 4.86
C LEU A 376 3.82 -11.06 3.45
N LEU A 377 2.99 -10.87 2.45
CA LEU A 377 3.41 -10.76 1.05
C LEU A 377 3.39 -9.29 0.62
N VAL A 378 4.52 -8.78 0.18
CA VAL A 378 4.65 -7.46 -0.44
C VAL A 378 5.01 -7.65 -1.89
N ARG A 379 4.28 -7.07 -2.82
CA ARG A 379 4.48 -7.30 -4.25
C ARG A 379 4.57 -6.01 -5.05
N ASP A 380 5.49 -6.01 -5.99
CA ASP A 380 5.62 -4.99 -7.02
C ASP A 380 4.63 -5.22 -8.18
N ILE A 381 4.54 -4.28 -9.09
CA ILE A 381 3.84 -4.42 -10.37
C ILE A 381 4.71 -5.26 -11.31
N THR A 382 4.44 -6.54 -11.38
CA THR A 382 5.13 -7.53 -12.22
C THR A 382 4.12 -8.44 -12.87
N VAL A 383 4.53 -9.28 -13.83
CA VAL A 383 3.66 -10.33 -14.38
C VAL A 383 3.20 -11.26 -13.25
N SER A 384 4.13 -11.74 -12.42
CA SER A 384 3.83 -12.59 -11.26
C SER A 384 2.90 -11.91 -10.26
N GLY A 385 3.20 -10.66 -9.87
CA GLY A 385 2.37 -9.88 -8.96
C GLY A 385 0.96 -9.64 -9.50
N SER A 386 0.82 -9.40 -10.80
CA SER A 386 -0.46 -9.10 -11.46
C SER A 386 -1.29 -10.34 -11.77
N VAL A 387 -0.67 -11.46 -12.12
CA VAL A 387 -1.37 -12.71 -12.48
C VAL A 387 -1.75 -13.49 -11.23
N TRP A 388 -0.78 -14.02 -10.48
CA TRP A 388 -1.05 -14.93 -9.37
C TRP A 388 -0.88 -14.29 -7.98
N GLY A 389 0.15 -13.49 -7.74
CA GLY A 389 0.45 -12.92 -6.42
C GLY A 389 -0.66 -12.02 -5.86
N SER A 390 -1.46 -11.41 -6.75
CA SER A 390 -2.59 -10.57 -6.34
C SER A 390 -3.82 -11.36 -5.89
N ARG A 391 -3.99 -12.62 -6.28
CA ARG A 391 -5.25 -13.35 -6.13
C ARG A 391 -5.14 -14.79 -5.67
N LEU A 392 -4.05 -15.54 -6.00
CA LEU A 392 -3.83 -16.91 -5.50
C LEU A 392 -3.33 -16.91 -4.07
N PHE A 393 -2.37 -16.03 -3.71
CA PHE A 393 -1.90 -15.92 -2.33
C PHE A 393 -3.09 -15.75 -1.38
N ARG A 394 -3.17 -16.60 -0.37
CA ARG A 394 -4.32 -16.66 0.53
C ARG A 394 -4.34 -15.49 1.52
N ALA A 395 -5.30 -14.58 1.39
CA ALA A 395 -5.45 -13.47 2.31
C ALA A 395 -6.29 -13.90 3.53
N ILE A 396 -5.67 -13.90 4.69
CA ILE A 396 -6.29 -14.33 5.97
C ILE A 396 -6.57 -13.16 6.93
N SER A 397 -5.90 -12.03 6.71
CA SER A 397 -6.06 -10.82 7.52
C SER A 397 -5.83 -9.56 6.67
N PRO A 398 -6.34 -8.40 7.09
CA PRO A 398 -6.03 -7.13 6.44
C PRO A 398 -4.52 -6.89 6.33
N LEU A 399 -4.08 -6.28 5.24
CA LEU A 399 -2.68 -5.93 4.97
C LEU A 399 -1.70 -7.11 4.91
N CYS A 400 -2.17 -8.37 4.81
CA CYS A 400 -1.27 -9.51 4.59
C CYS A 400 -0.75 -9.61 3.14
N ASN A 401 -1.32 -8.85 2.20
CA ASN A 401 -0.90 -8.75 0.80
C ASN A 401 -0.85 -7.28 0.36
N ILE A 402 0.33 -6.69 0.45
CA ILE A 402 0.57 -5.25 0.22
C ILE A 402 1.11 -5.04 -1.20
N HIS A 403 0.78 -3.91 -1.81
CA HIS A 403 1.23 -3.58 -3.15
C HIS A 403 1.14 -2.09 -3.44
N SER A 404 1.79 -1.68 -4.55
CA SER A 404 1.63 -0.34 -5.12
C SER A 404 0.20 -0.15 -5.66
N LEU A 405 -0.47 0.90 -5.22
CA LEU A 405 -1.85 1.25 -5.59
C LEU A 405 -1.91 2.25 -6.75
N ALA A 406 -0.88 3.08 -6.92
CA ALA A 406 -0.75 3.98 -8.07
C ALA A 406 -0.30 3.28 -9.35
N GLY A 407 0.21 2.05 -9.25
CA GLY A 407 0.67 1.27 -10.40
C GLY A 407 2.12 1.54 -10.80
N ALA A 408 2.91 2.20 -9.96
CA ALA A 408 4.33 2.40 -10.19
C ALA A 408 5.11 1.11 -9.95
N ILE A 409 6.15 0.88 -10.77
CA ILE A 409 7.14 -0.20 -10.61
C ILE A 409 8.32 0.27 -9.74
N GLY A 410 9.06 -0.67 -9.18
CA GLY A 410 10.22 -0.36 -8.32
C GLY A 410 9.88 -0.07 -6.86
N MET A 411 8.60 -0.18 -6.49
CA MET A 411 8.13 0.06 -5.14
C MET A 411 8.26 -1.19 -4.23
N GLY A 412 8.36 -2.39 -4.81
CA GLY A 412 8.24 -3.65 -4.07
C GLY A 412 9.29 -3.86 -3.01
N LEU A 413 10.58 -3.66 -3.31
CA LEU A 413 11.66 -3.82 -2.35
C LEU A 413 11.59 -2.80 -1.20
N PRO A 414 11.53 -1.48 -1.44
CA PRO A 414 11.41 -0.52 -0.35
C PRO A 414 10.12 -0.69 0.45
N MET A 415 8.98 -1.04 -0.17
CA MET A 415 7.77 -1.42 0.58
C MET A 415 8.02 -2.61 1.50
N ALA A 416 8.72 -3.66 1.03
CA ALA A 416 9.03 -4.82 1.85
C ALA A 416 9.90 -4.44 3.06
N ILE A 417 10.90 -3.56 2.87
CA ILE A 417 11.76 -3.06 3.95
C ILE A 417 10.91 -2.28 4.98
N GLY A 418 10.12 -1.31 4.55
CA GLY A 418 9.24 -0.53 5.43
C GLY A 418 8.24 -1.40 6.19
N THR A 419 7.67 -2.40 5.50
CA THR A 419 6.77 -3.39 6.10
C THR A 419 7.46 -4.23 7.17
N ALA A 420 8.67 -4.72 6.91
CA ALA A 420 9.43 -5.54 7.85
C ALA A 420 9.86 -4.75 9.10
N ILE A 421 10.26 -3.48 8.93
CA ILE A 421 10.61 -2.61 10.07
C ILE A 421 9.36 -2.31 10.92
N ALA A 422 8.20 -2.12 10.31
CA ALA A 422 6.93 -1.95 11.03
C ALA A 422 6.46 -3.23 11.73
N ASN A 423 6.92 -4.41 11.27
CA ASN A 423 6.49 -5.72 11.78
C ASN A 423 7.71 -6.64 12.05
N PRO A 424 8.59 -6.30 12.99
CA PRO A 424 9.89 -6.97 13.13
C PRO A 424 9.81 -8.45 13.50
N GLN A 425 8.68 -8.90 14.05
CA GLN A 425 8.46 -10.30 14.44
C GLN A 425 7.84 -11.15 13.30
N ARG A 426 7.41 -10.54 12.20
CA ARG A 426 6.72 -11.22 11.10
C ARG A 426 7.68 -11.44 9.94
N LYS A 427 7.57 -12.59 9.28
CA LYS A 427 8.31 -12.83 8.03
C LYS A 427 7.64 -12.09 6.88
N VAL A 428 8.44 -11.39 6.09
CA VAL A 428 8.00 -10.72 4.87
C VAL A 428 8.56 -11.45 3.66
N VAL A 429 7.70 -11.78 2.71
CA VAL A 429 8.09 -12.19 1.36
C VAL A 429 7.87 -11.02 0.42
N GLY A 430 8.94 -10.52 -0.20
CA GLY A 430 8.89 -9.50 -1.23
C GLY A 430 8.84 -10.15 -2.62
N LEU A 431 7.86 -9.83 -3.46
CA LEU A 431 7.72 -10.35 -4.83
C LEU A 431 7.96 -9.20 -5.81
N VAL A 432 9.11 -9.20 -6.47
CA VAL A 432 9.53 -8.14 -7.40
C VAL A 432 9.88 -8.69 -8.77
N GLY A 433 9.80 -7.87 -9.80
CA GLY A 433 10.35 -8.20 -11.13
C GLY A 433 11.76 -7.62 -11.29
N ASP A 434 12.53 -8.20 -12.19
CA ASP A 434 13.88 -7.72 -12.52
C ASP A 434 13.91 -6.27 -12.99
N GLY A 435 12.98 -5.88 -13.89
CA GLY A 435 12.88 -4.50 -14.37
C GLY A 435 12.46 -3.50 -13.29
N GLY A 436 11.55 -3.88 -12.37
CA GLY A 436 11.17 -3.06 -11.23
C GLY A 436 12.30 -2.94 -10.20
N LEU A 437 12.94 -4.05 -9.86
CA LEU A 437 14.06 -4.08 -8.92
C LEU A 437 15.22 -3.20 -9.38
N ALA A 438 15.50 -3.16 -10.68
CA ALA A 438 16.57 -2.34 -11.25
C ALA A 438 16.42 -0.84 -10.93
N LEU A 439 15.19 -0.33 -10.75
CA LEU A 439 14.94 1.07 -10.40
C LEU A 439 15.33 1.41 -8.96
N GLY A 440 15.33 0.44 -8.06
CA GLY A 440 15.67 0.60 -6.65
C GLY A 440 16.72 -0.39 -6.16
N LEU A 441 17.61 -0.85 -7.04
CA LEU A 441 18.60 -1.90 -6.74
C LEU A 441 19.48 -1.57 -5.52
N GLY A 442 19.78 -0.30 -5.30
CA GLY A 442 20.55 0.17 -4.15
C GLY A 442 19.92 -0.20 -2.80
N GLU A 443 18.61 -0.36 -2.73
CA GLU A 443 17.91 -0.71 -1.49
C GLU A 443 18.16 -2.16 -1.01
N LEU A 444 18.81 -3.02 -1.83
CA LEU A 444 19.36 -4.28 -1.35
C LEU A 444 20.42 -4.05 -0.25
N ALA A 445 21.21 -2.97 -0.38
CA ALA A 445 22.16 -2.60 0.68
C ALA A 445 21.44 -2.09 1.94
N THR A 446 20.30 -1.39 1.81
CA THR A 446 19.46 -1.02 2.95
C THR A 446 18.88 -2.27 3.63
N MET A 447 18.36 -3.22 2.83
CA MET A 447 17.85 -4.50 3.32
C MET A 447 18.92 -5.27 4.12
N ALA A 448 20.16 -5.29 3.61
CA ALA A 448 21.31 -5.93 4.27
C ALA A 448 21.72 -5.18 5.55
N GLN A 449 21.84 -3.84 5.49
CA GLN A 449 22.25 -3.01 6.63
C GLN A 449 21.27 -3.11 7.80
N GLU A 450 19.97 -3.06 7.49
CA GLU A 450 18.91 -3.06 8.50
C GLU A 450 18.59 -4.46 9.06
N GLN A 451 19.18 -5.53 8.49
CA GLN A 451 18.98 -6.93 8.90
C GLN A 451 17.51 -7.32 9.02
N VAL A 452 16.69 -6.84 8.10
CA VAL A 452 15.24 -7.05 8.11
C VAL A 452 14.84 -8.49 7.78
N ASN A 453 13.75 -8.97 8.37
CA ASN A 453 13.27 -10.33 8.19
C ASN A 453 12.50 -10.50 6.85
N ILE A 454 13.23 -10.38 5.73
CA ILE A 454 12.68 -10.44 4.37
C ILE A 454 13.30 -11.60 3.59
N THR A 455 12.47 -12.32 2.83
CA THR A 455 12.89 -13.12 1.67
C THR A 455 12.40 -12.42 0.42
N LEU A 456 13.32 -11.89 -0.39
CA LEU A 456 13.00 -11.21 -1.64
C LEU A 456 13.00 -12.19 -2.80
N LEU A 457 11.85 -12.39 -3.46
CA LEU A 457 11.71 -13.20 -4.67
C LEU A 457 11.83 -12.29 -5.89
N ILE A 458 12.88 -12.46 -6.68
CA ILE A 458 13.12 -11.74 -7.93
C ILE A 458 12.64 -12.60 -9.09
N MET A 459 11.54 -12.21 -9.70
CA MET A 459 10.97 -12.87 -10.87
C MET A 459 11.64 -12.29 -12.12
N ASN A 460 12.71 -12.97 -12.58
CA ASN A 460 13.56 -12.49 -13.67
C ASN A 460 13.06 -13.07 -15.00
N ASP A 461 12.32 -12.27 -15.77
CA ASP A 461 11.87 -12.61 -17.13
C ASP A 461 12.66 -11.85 -18.23
N GLY A 462 13.70 -11.10 -17.84
CA GLY A 462 14.60 -10.36 -18.72
C GLY A 462 14.00 -9.06 -19.22
N GLY A 463 13.11 -8.39 -18.44
CA GLY A 463 12.61 -7.09 -18.85
C GLY A 463 11.25 -6.69 -18.29
N TYR A 464 10.48 -5.98 -19.11
CA TYR A 464 9.15 -5.49 -18.74
C TYR A 464 8.04 -6.42 -19.24
N GLY A 465 7.89 -7.60 -18.60
CA GLY A 465 6.98 -8.65 -19.05
C GLY A 465 5.51 -8.22 -19.13
N VAL A 466 5.03 -7.34 -18.24
CA VAL A 466 3.68 -6.76 -18.34
C VAL A 466 3.51 -5.99 -19.64
N MET A 467 4.53 -5.22 -20.05
CA MET A 467 4.50 -4.45 -21.30
C MET A 467 4.50 -5.34 -22.52
N ARG A 468 5.23 -6.49 -22.50
CA ARG A 468 5.14 -7.50 -23.56
C ARG A 468 3.70 -7.95 -23.78
N GLY A 469 2.99 -8.35 -22.72
CA GLY A 469 1.59 -8.76 -22.83
C GLY A 469 0.64 -7.64 -23.32
N ILE A 470 0.91 -6.40 -22.94
CA ILE A 470 0.14 -5.23 -23.44
C ILE A 470 0.42 -5.01 -24.94
N GLN A 471 1.68 -5.08 -25.37
CA GLN A 471 2.05 -4.91 -26.77
C GLN A 471 1.50 -6.04 -27.63
N ASP A 472 1.48 -7.28 -27.15
CA ASP A 472 0.86 -8.41 -27.85
C ASP A 472 -0.62 -8.15 -28.08
N LYS A 473 -1.33 -7.70 -27.06
CA LYS A 473 -2.79 -7.53 -27.11
C LYS A 473 -3.23 -6.33 -27.97
N TYR A 474 -2.57 -5.19 -27.83
CA TYR A 474 -3.06 -3.92 -28.39
C TYR A 474 -2.25 -3.42 -29.60
N PHE A 475 -1.05 -3.97 -29.82
CA PHE A 475 -0.14 -3.52 -30.87
C PHE A 475 0.21 -4.63 -31.85
N ALA A 476 -0.68 -5.63 -32.01
CA ALA A 476 -0.52 -6.75 -32.94
C ALA A 476 0.82 -7.50 -32.80
N GLY A 477 1.27 -7.70 -31.56
CA GLY A 477 2.52 -8.41 -31.26
C GLY A 477 3.80 -7.62 -31.56
N ARG A 478 3.71 -6.34 -31.91
CA ARG A 478 4.91 -5.50 -32.11
C ARG A 478 5.48 -5.14 -30.74
N GLN A 479 6.59 -5.80 -30.38
CA GLN A 479 7.27 -5.62 -29.08
C GLN A 479 8.53 -4.77 -29.28
N TYR A 480 8.60 -3.65 -28.54
CA TYR A 480 9.73 -2.73 -28.54
C TYR A 480 10.07 -2.28 -27.12
N TYR A 481 11.35 -2.12 -26.82
CA TYR A 481 11.88 -1.51 -25.59
C TYR A 481 11.47 -2.20 -24.29
N ASN A 482 11.06 -3.46 -24.35
CA ASN A 482 10.61 -4.24 -23.20
C ASN A 482 11.62 -5.31 -22.74
N GLU A 483 12.67 -5.55 -23.52
CA GLU A 483 13.78 -6.41 -23.13
C GLU A 483 14.89 -5.59 -22.48
N LEU A 484 15.41 -6.08 -21.37
CA LEU A 484 16.48 -5.45 -20.60
C LEU A 484 17.66 -6.41 -20.48
N HIS A 485 18.87 -5.83 -20.48
CA HIS A 485 20.03 -6.56 -19.99
C HIS A 485 19.97 -6.57 -18.46
N THR A 486 19.62 -7.72 -17.89
CA THR A 486 19.53 -7.89 -16.44
C THR A 486 20.82 -8.52 -15.90
N PRO A 487 21.32 -8.05 -14.73
CA PRO A 487 22.52 -8.62 -14.12
C PRO A 487 22.20 -9.98 -13.49
N ALA A 488 23.23 -10.70 -13.04
CA ALA A 488 23.11 -11.84 -12.15
C ALA A 488 22.74 -11.34 -10.73
N PHE A 489 21.45 -11.28 -10.42
CA PHE A 489 20.95 -10.70 -9.16
C PHE A 489 21.44 -11.45 -7.92
N THR A 490 21.63 -12.77 -7.99
CA THR A 490 22.24 -13.54 -6.91
C THR A 490 23.64 -13.05 -6.58
N GLN A 491 24.47 -12.80 -7.59
CA GLN A 491 25.84 -12.31 -7.38
C GLN A 491 25.84 -10.88 -6.79
N ILE A 492 24.93 -10.02 -7.23
CA ILE A 492 24.78 -8.67 -6.64
C ILE A 492 24.34 -8.77 -5.20
N ALA A 493 23.35 -9.61 -4.89
CA ALA A 493 22.87 -9.82 -3.53
C ALA A 493 23.99 -10.32 -2.60
N GLU A 494 24.77 -11.29 -3.04
CA GLU A 494 25.93 -11.82 -2.31
C GLU A 494 27.02 -10.75 -2.10
N ALA A 495 27.32 -9.95 -3.13
CA ALA A 495 28.26 -8.84 -3.03
C ALA A 495 27.80 -7.75 -2.03
N MET A 496 26.49 -7.62 -1.80
CA MET A 496 25.88 -6.74 -0.79
C MET A 496 25.71 -7.42 0.59
N GLY A 497 26.22 -8.66 0.77
CA GLY A 497 26.18 -9.37 2.04
C GLY A 497 24.86 -10.11 2.31
N LEU A 498 24.04 -10.34 1.31
CA LEU A 498 22.79 -11.09 1.41
C LEU A 498 22.99 -12.55 1.04
N LYS A 499 22.29 -13.45 1.72
CA LYS A 499 22.21 -14.85 1.31
C LYS A 499 21.31 -14.98 0.08
N ALA A 500 21.77 -15.70 -0.96
CA ALA A 500 21.02 -15.80 -2.20
C ALA A 500 20.91 -17.25 -2.70
N TRP A 501 19.82 -17.53 -3.41
CA TRP A 501 19.56 -18.78 -4.13
C TRP A 501 19.07 -18.47 -5.53
N LYS A 502 19.33 -19.41 -6.45
CA LYS A 502 18.79 -19.37 -7.81
C LYS A 502 17.86 -20.55 -8.04
N VAL A 503 16.76 -20.30 -8.73
CA VAL A 503 15.78 -21.31 -9.15
C VAL A 503 15.70 -21.31 -10.67
N ASP A 504 16.05 -22.45 -11.28
CA ASP A 504 16.05 -22.69 -12.73
C ASP A 504 14.95 -23.65 -13.18
N ALA A 505 14.27 -24.33 -12.24
CA ALA A 505 13.21 -25.28 -12.53
C ALA A 505 12.14 -25.29 -11.43
N ALA A 506 10.88 -25.50 -11.81
CA ALA A 506 9.75 -25.50 -10.88
C ALA A 506 9.86 -26.58 -9.77
N SER A 507 10.58 -27.67 -10.03
CA SER A 507 10.84 -28.72 -9.04
C SER A 507 11.64 -28.25 -7.83
N GLN A 508 12.36 -27.12 -7.94
CA GLN A 508 13.17 -26.53 -6.87
C GLN A 508 12.35 -25.64 -5.92
N PHE A 509 11.13 -25.21 -6.30
CA PHE A 509 10.36 -24.21 -5.55
C PHE A 509 10.22 -24.57 -4.07
N ASN A 510 9.72 -25.76 -3.75
CA ASN A 510 9.46 -26.13 -2.35
C ASN A 510 10.74 -26.14 -1.50
N GLY A 511 11.82 -26.73 -2.00
CA GLY A 511 13.08 -26.83 -1.24
C GLY A 511 13.74 -25.47 -1.03
N VAL A 512 13.89 -24.70 -2.10
CA VAL A 512 14.55 -23.39 -2.03
C VAL A 512 13.74 -22.40 -1.22
N LEU A 513 12.39 -22.35 -1.37
CA LEU A 513 11.59 -21.43 -0.59
C LEU A 513 11.53 -21.80 0.88
N ALA A 514 11.44 -23.07 1.22
CA ALA A 514 11.50 -23.50 2.61
C ALA A 514 12.82 -23.08 3.28
N GLU A 515 13.95 -23.26 2.60
CA GLU A 515 15.26 -22.85 3.08
C GLU A 515 15.38 -21.33 3.20
N ALA A 516 14.99 -20.57 2.15
CA ALA A 516 15.13 -19.13 2.11
C ALA A 516 14.19 -18.41 3.11
N ILE A 517 12.96 -18.89 3.27
CA ILE A 517 11.98 -18.30 4.20
C ILE A 517 12.35 -18.60 5.65
N SER A 518 12.92 -19.79 5.93
CA SER A 518 13.40 -20.13 7.27
C SER A 518 14.76 -19.53 7.63
N TYR A 519 15.48 -18.97 6.64
CA TYR A 519 16.78 -18.33 6.89
C TYR A 519 16.64 -17.14 7.86
N PRO A 520 17.45 -17.09 8.94
CA PRO A 520 17.40 -15.99 9.89
C PRO A 520 18.08 -14.73 9.31
N GLY A 521 17.29 -13.78 8.87
CA GLY A 521 17.76 -12.52 8.29
C GLY A 521 17.30 -12.30 6.83
N PRO A 522 17.84 -11.27 6.19
CA PRO A 522 17.48 -10.91 4.82
C PRO A 522 18.05 -11.91 3.81
N SER A 523 17.22 -12.33 2.87
CA SER A 523 17.58 -13.32 1.86
C SER A 523 16.95 -13.01 0.50
N VAL A 524 17.56 -13.53 -0.57
CA VAL A 524 17.14 -13.33 -1.96
C VAL A 524 16.98 -14.66 -2.68
N VAL A 525 15.92 -14.79 -3.44
CA VAL A 525 15.70 -15.93 -4.36
C VAL A 525 15.47 -15.37 -5.76
N GLU A 526 16.39 -15.62 -6.69
CA GLU A 526 16.20 -15.30 -8.10
C GLU A 526 15.54 -16.46 -8.82
N VAL A 527 14.36 -16.25 -9.40
CA VAL A 527 13.66 -17.21 -10.24
C VAL A 527 13.91 -16.86 -11.71
N ASP A 528 14.65 -17.71 -12.40
CA ASP A 528 14.92 -17.59 -13.84
C ASP A 528 13.67 -18.03 -14.63
N MET A 529 12.80 -17.07 -14.95
CA MET A 529 11.53 -17.35 -15.62
C MET A 529 11.71 -17.84 -17.06
N LYS A 530 12.87 -17.57 -17.69
CA LYS A 530 13.17 -18.10 -19.03
C LYS A 530 13.43 -19.60 -19.00
N ARG A 531 13.95 -20.12 -17.88
CA ARG A 531 14.22 -21.57 -17.68
C ARG A 531 13.05 -22.31 -17.06
N VAL A 532 12.39 -21.71 -16.06
CA VAL A 532 11.20 -22.29 -15.41
C VAL A 532 10.04 -22.44 -16.41
N GLY A 533 9.86 -21.46 -17.28
CA GLY A 533 8.82 -21.43 -18.29
C GLY A 533 8.10 -20.07 -18.36
N PRO A 534 7.41 -19.79 -19.48
CA PRO A 534 6.77 -18.49 -19.68
C PRO A 534 5.58 -18.28 -18.76
N LEU A 535 5.43 -17.05 -18.26
CA LEU A 535 4.21 -16.55 -17.62
C LEU A 535 3.73 -15.35 -18.42
N THR A 536 2.53 -15.45 -18.98
CA THR A 536 2.01 -14.39 -19.84
C THR A 536 0.99 -13.54 -19.11
N PHE A 537 1.14 -12.22 -19.22
CA PHE A 537 0.12 -11.27 -18.84
C PHE A 537 -0.82 -11.01 -20.03
N ALA A 538 -2.05 -11.47 -19.95
CA ALA A 538 -3.03 -11.36 -21.05
C ALA A 538 -3.51 -9.91 -21.32
N GLY A 539 -2.90 -8.92 -20.70
CA GLY A 539 -3.32 -7.52 -20.72
C GLY A 539 -4.55 -7.26 -19.85
N PRO A 540 -4.91 -5.99 -19.64
CA PRO A 540 -6.14 -5.64 -18.95
C PRO A 540 -7.38 -6.12 -19.73
N PRO A 541 -8.53 -6.36 -19.06
CA PRO A 541 -9.69 -7.01 -19.67
C PRO A 541 -10.44 -6.17 -20.71
N GLN A 542 -10.19 -4.85 -20.76
CA GLN A 542 -10.84 -3.97 -21.72
C GLN A 542 -10.45 -4.25 -23.18
N LYS A 543 -11.32 -3.90 -24.13
CA LYS A 543 -11.09 -4.10 -25.57
C LYS A 543 -10.07 -3.13 -26.16
N THR A 544 -9.97 -1.94 -25.60
CA THR A 544 -9.03 -0.89 -26.00
C THR A 544 -8.10 -0.57 -24.84
N LEU A 545 -6.93 -0.04 -25.14
CA LEU A 545 -5.95 0.33 -24.11
C LEU A 545 -6.47 1.47 -23.22
N TYR A 546 -7.23 2.40 -23.84
CA TYR A 546 -7.90 3.54 -23.20
C TYR A 546 -9.27 3.78 -23.82
#